data_0f00cb6035610055d293d499d0a7fafc
#
_entry.id   0f00cb6035610055d293d499d0a7fafc
#
_cell.length_a   1.000
_cell.length_b   1.000
_cell.length_c   1.000
_cell.angle_alpha   90.00
_cell.angle_beta   90.00
_cell.angle_gamma   90.00
#
_symmetry.space_group_name_H-M   'P 1'
#
loop_
_entity.id
_entity.type
_entity.pdbx_description
1 polymer ?
#
loop_
_entity_poly.entity_id
_entity_poly.type
_entity_poly.pdbx_seq_one_letter_code
_entity_poly.pdbx_strand_id
1 'polypeptide(L)'
;MKEELIYTIIGIVIPIFFVGLLILIFWRKGKKRTEQFALISAELKLNFFPKGSTSLFERLKPFHLFSQGWSRKIKNLMEGEANKVELAIFDYQYTTGGGEHSQTNRQSILFFHSPKLYLPDFNLRPENVFHKIGGAFGYKDIDFETHPIFSKSYLLRGDNETAIRGLFNNE
;
A
#
# COMPACT_ATOMS: atom_id res chain seq x y z
N MET A 1 23.89 -0.83 -48.83
CA MET A 1 23.32 0.49 -48.42
C MET A 1 21.82 0.45 -48.14
N LYS A 2 20.96 0.15 -49.15
CA LYS A 2 19.48 0.13 -48.91
C LYS A 2 19.03 -0.93 -47.92
N GLU A 3 19.56 -2.14 -48.02
CA GLU A 3 19.20 -3.25 -47.09
C GLU A 3 19.69 -2.99 -45.68
N GLU A 4 20.90 -2.52 -45.47
CA GLU A 4 21.40 -2.13 -44.14
C GLU A 4 20.58 -1.03 -43.48
N LEU A 5 20.15 -0.03 -44.29
CA LEU A 5 19.25 1.01 -43.81
C LEU A 5 17.90 0.45 -43.37
N ILE A 6 17.33 -0.54 -44.11
CA ILE A 6 16.08 -1.18 -43.76
C ILE A 6 16.24 -1.98 -42.45
N TYR A 7 17.28 -2.77 -42.28
CA TYR A 7 17.53 -3.50 -41.04
C TYR A 7 17.73 -2.59 -39.83
N THR A 8 18.41 -1.46 -40.03
CA THR A 8 18.61 -0.44 -38.98
C THR A 8 17.28 0.21 -38.58
N ILE A 9 16.43 0.55 -39.54
CA ILE A 9 15.08 1.11 -39.27
C ILE A 9 14.22 0.08 -38.54
N ILE A 10 14.16 -1.16 -38.99
CA ILE A 10 13.42 -2.24 -38.34
C ILE A 10 13.90 -2.45 -36.90
N GLY A 11 15.22 -2.48 -36.68
CA GLY A 11 15.84 -2.64 -35.38
C GLY A 11 15.49 -1.53 -34.37
N ILE A 12 15.13 -0.34 -34.84
CA ILE A 12 14.71 0.77 -33.99
C ILE A 12 13.18 0.82 -33.82
N VAL A 13 12.44 0.63 -34.90
CA VAL A 13 10.97 0.78 -34.91
C VAL A 13 10.29 -0.32 -34.10
N ILE A 14 10.76 -1.57 -34.22
CA ILE A 14 10.16 -2.68 -33.47
C ILE A 14 10.24 -2.50 -31.95
N PRO A 15 11.39 -2.19 -31.33
CA PRO A 15 11.45 -1.93 -29.90
C PRO A 15 10.58 -0.76 -29.45
N ILE A 16 10.55 0.33 -30.21
CA ILE A 16 9.71 1.51 -29.90
C ILE A 16 8.23 1.12 -29.92
N PHE A 17 7.80 0.34 -30.90
CA PHE A 17 6.42 -0.17 -30.98
C PHE A 17 6.06 -1.05 -29.77
N PHE A 18 6.95 -1.98 -29.38
CA PHE A 18 6.73 -2.82 -28.19
C PHE A 18 6.66 -2.01 -26.90
N VAL A 19 7.54 -1.03 -26.72
CA VAL A 19 7.50 -0.13 -25.56
C VAL A 19 6.18 0.66 -25.54
N GLY A 20 5.76 1.20 -26.68
CA GLY A 20 4.48 1.90 -26.80
C GLY A 20 3.28 1.01 -26.45
N LEU A 21 3.29 -0.22 -26.93
CA LEU A 21 2.25 -1.22 -26.65
C LEU A 21 2.19 -1.57 -25.14
N LEU A 22 3.33 -1.77 -24.49
CA LEU A 22 3.41 -2.01 -23.06
C LEU A 22 2.86 -0.82 -22.26
N ILE A 23 3.23 0.42 -22.62
CA ILE A 23 2.70 1.63 -21.98
C ILE A 23 1.17 1.68 -22.12
N LEU A 24 0.61 1.39 -23.29
CA LEU A 24 -0.84 1.36 -23.51
C LEU A 24 -1.53 0.30 -22.65
N ILE A 25 -0.94 -0.90 -22.53
CA ILE A 25 -1.49 -1.98 -21.68
C ILE A 25 -1.52 -1.54 -20.22
N PHE A 26 -0.42 -0.98 -19.70
CA PHE A 26 -0.35 -0.51 -18.31
C PHE A 26 -1.32 0.64 -18.05
N TRP A 27 -1.44 1.58 -18.98
CA TRP A 27 -2.37 2.68 -18.88
C TRP A 27 -3.84 2.21 -18.85
N ARG A 28 -4.21 1.27 -19.74
CA ARG A 28 -5.55 0.66 -19.76
C ARG A 28 -5.87 -0.10 -18.47
N LYS A 29 -4.91 -0.86 -17.92
CA LYS A 29 -5.09 -1.54 -16.63
C LYS A 29 -5.34 -0.54 -15.50
N GLY A 30 -4.57 0.55 -15.45
CA GLY A 30 -4.76 1.61 -14.46
C GLY A 30 -6.12 2.29 -14.57
N LYS A 31 -6.56 2.61 -15.81
CA LYS A 31 -7.87 3.21 -16.08
C LYS A 31 -9.01 2.30 -15.65
N LYS A 32 -8.97 1.01 -16.04
CA LYS A 32 -9.97 0.01 -15.65
C LYS A 32 -10.10 -0.11 -14.12
N ARG A 33 -8.99 -0.09 -13.40
CA ARG A 33 -8.99 -0.13 -11.95
C ARG A 33 -9.68 1.10 -11.35
N THR A 34 -9.39 2.29 -11.85
CA THR A 34 -10.03 3.53 -11.41
C THR A 34 -11.55 3.51 -11.67
N GLU A 35 -11.97 3.00 -12.83
CA GLU A 35 -13.40 2.83 -13.16
C GLU A 35 -14.09 1.84 -12.20
N GLN A 36 -13.44 0.73 -11.86
CA GLN A 36 -13.96 -0.23 -10.88
C GLN A 36 -14.16 0.40 -9.49
N PHE A 37 -13.19 1.19 -9.03
CA PHE A 37 -13.31 1.91 -7.76
C PHE A 37 -14.46 2.92 -7.80
N ALA A 38 -14.64 3.63 -8.91
CA ALA A 38 -15.76 4.56 -9.07
C ALA A 38 -17.13 3.86 -9.01
N LEU A 39 -17.26 2.69 -9.63
CA LEU A 39 -18.50 1.90 -9.57
C LEU A 39 -18.77 1.40 -8.14
N ILE A 40 -17.79 0.83 -7.48
CA ILE A 40 -17.92 0.34 -6.11
C ILE A 40 -18.24 1.49 -5.15
N SER A 41 -17.61 2.66 -5.31
CA SER A 41 -17.91 3.82 -4.47
C SER A 41 -19.36 4.29 -4.60
N ALA A 42 -19.90 4.26 -5.80
CA ALA A 42 -21.29 4.60 -6.04
C ALA A 42 -22.24 3.58 -5.38
N GLU A 43 -21.94 2.29 -5.49
CA GLU A 43 -22.72 1.22 -4.85
C GLU A 43 -22.70 1.33 -3.32
N LEU A 44 -21.53 1.61 -2.74
CA LEU A 44 -21.35 1.76 -1.29
C LEU A 44 -21.73 3.15 -0.76
N LYS A 45 -22.15 4.08 -1.64
CA LYS A 45 -22.47 5.48 -1.32
C LYS A 45 -21.29 6.23 -0.65
N LEU A 46 -20.08 5.93 -1.09
CA LEU A 46 -18.84 6.60 -0.66
C LEU A 46 -18.45 7.70 -1.66
N ASN A 47 -17.79 8.73 -1.18
CA ASN A 47 -17.20 9.76 -2.03
C ASN A 47 -15.95 9.21 -2.74
N PHE A 48 -15.82 9.48 -4.05
CA PHE A 48 -14.71 8.99 -4.85
C PHE A 48 -13.76 10.09 -5.31
N PHE A 49 -12.46 9.89 -5.06
CA PHE A 49 -11.37 10.80 -5.45
C PHE A 49 -10.29 10.04 -6.21
N PRO A 50 -10.28 10.07 -7.55
CA PRO A 50 -9.33 9.29 -8.36
C PRO A 50 -7.86 9.59 -8.09
N LYS A 51 -7.55 10.85 -7.75
CA LYS A 51 -6.19 11.34 -7.47
C LYS A 51 -5.81 11.25 -5.99
N GLY A 52 -6.70 10.73 -5.13
CA GLY A 52 -6.52 10.71 -3.69
C GLY A 52 -6.79 12.08 -3.03
N SER A 53 -6.36 12.21 -1.77
CA SER A 53 -6.54 13.41 -0.95
C SER A 53 -5.23 13.76 -0.23
N THR A 54 -4.82 15.02 -0.30
CA THR A 54 -3.66 15.52 0.44
C THR A 54 -3.94 15.55 1.95
N SER A 55 -5.15 15.91 2.36
CA SER A 55 -5.55 15.95 3.76
C SER A 55 -5.50 14.56 4.41
N LEU A 56 -5.99 13.53 3.71
CA LEU A 56 -5.86 12.16 4.18
C LEU A 56 -4.39 11.75 4.30
N PHE A 57 -3.56 12.07 3.31
CA PHE A 57 -2.14 11.73 3.34
C PHE A 57 -1.43 12.34 4.55
N GLU A 58 -1.72 13.60 4.93
CA GLU A 58 -1.15 14.25 6.12
C GLU A 58 -1.57 13.52 7.42
N ARG A 59 -2.83 13.08 7.52
CA ARG A 59 -3.33 12.30 8.67
C ARG A 59 -2.67 10.92 8.80
N LEU A 60 -2.24 10.34 7.69
CA LEU A 60 -1.62 9.01 7.65
C LEU A 60 -0.11 9.04 7.92
N LYS A 61 0.56 10.18 7.86
CA LYS A 61 2.01 10.31 8.08
C LYS A 61 2.53 9.69 9.38
N PRO A 62 1.81 9.73 10.52
CA PRO A 62 2.27 9.09 11.74
C PRO A 62 2.44 7.58 11.61
N PHE A 63 1.69 6.92 10.73
CA PHE A 63 1.82 5.49 10.52
C PHE A 63 3.08 5.18 9.69
N HIS A 64 3.88 4.27 10.19
CA HIS A 64 5.17 3.91 9.59
C HIS A 64 5.11 3.61 8.09
N LEU A 65 4.05 2.96 7.61
CA LEU A 65 3.89 2.64 6.19
C LEU A 65 3.96 3.90 5.31
N PHE A 66 3.41 5.03 5.77
CA PHE A 66 3.32 6.26 5.00
C PHE A 66 4.54 7.18 5.15
N SER A 67 5.48 6.82 6.04
CA SER A 67 6.78 7.47 6.16
C SER A 67 7.88 6.79 5.33
N GLN A 68 7.64 5.56 4.85
CA GLN A 68 8.63 4.77 4.12
C GLN A 68 8.87 5.27 2.69
N GLY A 69 10.12 5.16 2.24
CA GLY A 69 10.52 5.37 0.87
C GLY A 69 10.22 6.77 0.33
N TRP A 70 10.12 6.87 -0.98
CA TRP A 70 9.87 8.11 -1.73
C TRP A 70 8.83 7.87 -2.84
N SER A 71 8.46 8.92 -3.60
CA SER A 71 7.40 8.85 -4.64
C SER A 71 6.07 8.29 -4.13
N ARG A 72 5.70 8.69 -2.91
CA ARG A 72 4.49 8.26 -2.22
C ARG A 72 3.25 8.86 -2.85
N LYS A 73 2.24 8.02 -3.16
CA LYS A 73 1.01 8.46 -3.84
C LYS A 73 -0.20 7.68 -3.32
N ILE A 74 -1.27 8.39 -3.03
CA ILE A 74 -2.61 7.85 -2.84
C ILE A 74 -3.38 8.03 -4.15
N LYS A 75 -4.10 7.00 -4.58
CA LYS A 75 -5.00 7.00 -5.75
C LYS A 75 -6.26 6.22 -5.44
N ASN A 76 -7.28 6.43 -6.26
CA ASN A 76 -8.54 5.67 -6.18
C ASN A 76 -9.13 5.67 -4.76
N LEU A 77 -9.14 6.83 -4.11
CA LEU A 77 -9.67 6.98 -2.77
C LEU A 77 -11.20 6.94 -2.80
N MET A 78 -11.78 6.05 -2.01
CA MET A 78 -13.18 6.03 -1.62
C MET A 78 -13.25 6.34 -0.13
N GLU A 79 -14.01 7.35 0.27
CA GLU A 79 -14.16 7.69 1.68
C GLU A 79 -15.58 8.05 2.06
N GLY A 80 -15.93 7.81 3.31
CA GLY A 80 -17.23 8.13 3.87
C GLY A 80 -17.28 7.92 5.38
N GLU A 81 -18.42 8.20 5.96
CA GLU A 81 -18.66 8.05 7.40
C GLU A 81 -19.97 7.30 7.63
N ALA A 82 -19.95 6.35 8.56
CA ALA A 82 -21.14 5.65 9.05
C ALA A 82 -21.01 5.41 10.55
N ASN A 83 -22.04 5.75 11.33
CA ASN A 83 -22.10 5.54 12.79
C ASN A 83 -20.91 6.16 13.55
N LYS A 84 -20.42 7.33 13.13
CA LYS A 84 -19.23 8.01 13.66
C LYS A 84 -17.92 7.25 13.45
N VAL A 85 -17.89 6.33 12.49
CA VAL A 85 -16.68 5.68 12.00
C VAL A 85 -16.39 6.21 10.61
N GLU A 86 -15.26 6.86 10.47
CA GLU A 86 -14.73 7.23 9.17
C GLU A 86 -14.10 5.99 8.52
N LEU A 87 -14.38 5.80 7.23
CA LEU A 87 -13.83 4.75 6.40
C LEU A 87 -13.13 5.38 5.20
N ALA A 88 -11.92 4.95 4.92
CA ALA A 88 -11.27 5.26 3.66
C ALA A 88 -10.64 3.99 3.06
N ILE A 89 -10.87 3.77 1.77
CA ILE A 89 -10.30 2.66 1.00
C ILE A 89 -9.56 3.28 -0.18
N PHE A 90 -8.29 2.96 -0.35
CA PHE A 90 -7.47 3.57 -1.40
C PHE A 90 -6.30 2.70 -1.84
N ASP A 91 -5.76 2.99 -3.02
CA ASP A 91 -4.51 2.45 -3.48
C ASP A 91 -3.36 3.34 -3.02
N TYR A 92 -2.36 2.73 -2.40
CA TYR A 92 -1.14 3.38 -1.97
C TYR A 92 0.07 2.83 -2.73
N GLN A 93 0.93 3.74 -3.17
CA GLN A 93 2.17 3.42 -3.86
C GLN A 93 3.32 4.19 -3.22
N TYR A 94 4.46 3.52 -3.03
CA TYR A 94 5.72 4.12 -2.64
C TYR A 94 6.90 3.36 -3.24
N THR A 95 8.06 3.99 -3.33
CA THR A 95 9.28 3.39 -3.91
C THR A 95 10.34 3.30 -2.82
N THR A 96 10.99 2.16 -2.73
CA THR A 96 12.13 1.89 -1.83
C THR A 96 13.39 1.63 -2.65
N GLY A 97 14.56 1.75 -2.01
CA GLY A 97 15.84 1.61 -2.69
C GLY A 97 16.20 2.85 -3.52
N GLY A 98 17.29 2.74 -4.30
CA GLY A 98 17.78 3.82 -5.16
C GLY A 98 18.52 3.28 -6.38
N GLY A 99 18.63 4.09 -7.43
CA GLY A 99 19.26 3.71 -8.68
C GLY A 99 18.64 2.45 -9.29
N GLU A 100 19.48 1.50 -9.70
CA GLU A 100 19.04 0.23 -10.32
C GLU A 100 18.28 -0.70 -9.37
N HIS A 101 18.41 -0.52 -8.05
CA HIS A 101 17.73 -1.33 -7.04
C HIS A 101 16.43 -0.69 -6.52
N SER A 102 15.87 0.27 -7.24
CA SER A 102 14.60 0.86 -6.84
C SER A 102 13.43 -0.08 -7.08
N GLN A 103 12.59 -0.28 -6.05
CA GLN A 103 11.41 -1.12 -6.11
C GLN A 103 10.15 -0.31 -5.78
N THR A 104 9.17 -0.34 -6.67
CA THR A 104 7.87 0.28 -6.43
C THR A 104 6.90 -0.71 -5.81
N ASN A 105 6.46 -0.40 -4.59
CA ASN A 105 5.47 -1.16 -3.84
C ASN A 105 4.08 -0.57 -4.07
N ARG A 106 3.07 -1.43 -4.27
CA ARG A 106 1.68 -1.05 -4.45
C ARG A 106 0.80 -1.94 -3.60
N GLN A 107 -0.16 -1.32 -2.89
CA GLN A 107 -1.11 -2.04 -2.05
C GLN A 107 -2.40 -1.27 -1.91
N SER A 108 -3.50 -1.98 -1.62
CA SER A 108 -4.76 -1.36 -1.21
C SER A 108 -4.78 -1.25 0.30
N ILE A 109 -5.21 -0.10 0.79
CA ILE A 109 -5.30 0.24 2.20
C ILE A 109 -6.76 0.40 2.58
N LEU A 110 -7.11 -0.14 3.72
CA LEU A 110 -8.36 0.09 4.42
C LEU A 110 -8.04 0.84 5.70
N PHE A 111 -8.56 2.06 5.84
CA PHE A 111 -8.35 2.93 6.99
C PHE A 111 -9.68 3.13 7.72
N PHE A 112 -9.65 2.93 9.02
CA PHE A 112 -10.77 3.23 9.91
C PHE A 112 -10.34 4.24 10.96
N HIS A 113 -11.20 5.19 11.24
CA HIS A 113 -11.02 6.11 12.35
C HIS A 113 -12.32 6.25 13.14
N SER A 114 -12.25 6.10 14.45
CA SER A 114 -13.39 6.29 15.34
C SER A 114 -12.93 7.01 16.60
N PRO A 115 -13.64 8.06 17.06
CA PRO A 115 -13.31 8.75 18.31
C PRO A 115 -13.51 7.87 19.56
N LYS A 116 -14.14 6.69 19.40
CA LYS A 116 -14.35 5.72 20.48
C LYS A 116 -13.29 4.62 20.52
N LEU A 117 -12.41 4.55 19.51
CA LEU A 117 -11.39 3.52 19.40
C LEU A 117 -10.07 4.04 19.96
N TYR A 118 -9.70 3.54 21.13
CA TYR A 118 -8.43 3.84 21.79
C TYR A 118 -7.53 2.61 21.73
N LEU A 119 -6.67 2.55 20.71
CA LEU A 119 -5.70 1.47 20.55
C LEU A 119 -4.30 1.97 20.90
N PRO A 120 -3.46 1.14 21.53
CA PRO A 120 -2.04 1.41 21.60
C PRO A 120 -1.44 1.43 20.19
N ASP A 121 -0.32 2.11 20.01
CA ASP A 121 0.41 2.07 18.75
C ASP A 121 1.12 0.72 18.61
N PHE A 122 0.76 -0.03 17.57
CA PHE A 122 1.38 -1.32 17.25
C PHE A 122 1.38 -1.60 15.74
N ASN A 123 2.24 -2.51 15.36
CA ASN A 123 2.32 -3.03 14.00
C ASN A 123 2.23 -4.56 14.01
N LEU A 124 1.29 -5.08 13.24
CA LEU A 124 1.09 -6.52 13.06
C LEU A 124 1.33 -6.88 11.59
N ARG A 125 2.20 -7.86 11.32
CA ARG A 125 2.52 -8.34 9.97
C ARG A 125 2.66 -9.85 9.94
N PRO A 126 2.42 -10.49 8.77
CA PRO A 126 2.83 -11.87 8.58
C PRO A 126 4.35 -12.02 8.72
N GLU A 127 4.82 -13.06 9.39
CA GLU A 127 6.25 -13.35 9.64
C GLU A 127 7.06 -13.47 8.34
N ASN A 128 6.50 -14.05 7.30
CA ASN A 128 7.15 -14.24 6.00
C ASN A 128 7.44 -12.94 5.22
N VAL A 129 6.85 -11.82 5.62
CA VAL A 129 7.09 -10.50 5.00
C VAL A 129 8.34 -9.81 5.56
N PHE A 130 8.84 -10.29 6.72
CA PHE A 130 9.99 -9.70 7.40
C PHE A 130 11.26 -9.68 6.54
N HIS A 131 11.52 -10.73 5.78
CA HIS A 131 12.71 -10.83 4.93
C HIS A 131 12.73 -9.89 3.72
N LYS A 132 11.59 -9.31 3.35
CA LYS A 132 11.47 -8.42 2.18
C LYS A 132 11.59 -6.93 2.50
N ILE A 133 11.36 -6.57 3.76
CA ILE A 133 11.40 -5.17 4.21
C ILE A 133 12.52 -5.09 5.23
N GLY A 134 13.72 -4.75 4.79
CA GLY A 134 14.94 -4.71 5.58
C GLY A 134 14.72 -4.20 7.01
N GLY A 135 15.26 -4.93 7.97
CA GLY A 135 14.98 -4.88 9.39
C GLY A 135 15.34 -3.58 10.12
N ALA A 136 14.64 -2.50 9.85
CA ALA A 136 14.92 -1.17 10.38
C ALA A 136 14.20 -0.83 11.70
N PHE A 137 13.62 -1.81 12.41
CA PHE A 137 12.92 -1.54 13.67
C PHE A 137 13.60 -2.24 14.84
N GLY A 138 14.10 -1.42 15.77
CA GLY A 138 14.71 -1.86 17.02
C GLY A 138 13.74 -2.43 18.06
N TYR A 139 12.47 -2.63 17.73
CA TYR A 139 11.46 -3.16 18.66
C TYR A 139 11.51 -4.68 18.71
N LYS A 140 11.47 -5.20 19.93
CA LYS A 140 11.39 -6.63 20.22
C LYS A 140 10.01 -7.16 19.78
N ASP A 141 9.99 -8.38 19.26
CA ASP A 141 8.73 -9.07 18.94
C ASP A 141 7.96 -9.41 20.22
N ILE A 142 6.63 -9.27 20.16
CA ILE A 142 5.73 -9.55 21.26
C ILE A 142 5.09 -10.91 21.02
N ASP A 143 5.67 -11.95 21.60
CA ASP A 143 5.19 -13.32 21.50
C ASP A 143 4.17 -13.65 22.61
N PHE A 144 3.21 -14.52 22.29
CA PHE A 144 2.24 -15.05 23.23
C PHE A 144 2.46 -16.56 23.43
N GLU A 145 2.88 -16.96 24.63
CA GLU A 145 3.09 -18.37 24.98
C GLU A 145 1.80 -19.18 24.89
N THR A 146 0.66 -18.55 25.19
CA THR A 146 -0.69 -19.15 25.09
C THR A 146 -1.16 -19.32 23.65
N HIS A 147 -0.58 -18.59 22.69
CA HIS A 147 -0.97 -18.61 21.27
C HIS A 147 0.23 -18.82 20.35
N PRO A 148 0.92 -19.97 20.43
CA PRO A 148 2.18 -20.20 19.70
C PRO A 148 2.02 -20.19 18.18
N ILE A 149 0.84 -20.54 17.65
CA ILE A 149 0.56 -20.49 16.21
C ILE A 149 0.49 -19.02 15.73
N PHE A 150 -0.14 -18.14 16.52
CA PHE A 150 -0.20 -16.71 16.24
C PHE A 150 1.22 -16.12 16.21
N SER A 151 2.01 -16.33 17.26
CA SER A 151 3.38 -15.81 17.38
C SER A 151 4.31 -16.33 16.28
N LYS A 152 4.12 -17.55 15.77
CA LYS A 152 4.86 -18.07 14.61
C LYS A 152 4.40 -17.54 13.26
N SER A 153 3.15 -17.05 13.19
CA SER A 153 2.55 -16.59 11.94
C SER A 153 2.67 -15.09 11.74
N TYR A 154 2.74 -14.34 12.83
CA TYR A 154 2.70 -12.89 12.83
C TYR A 154 3.78 -12.29 13.71
N LEU A 155 4.41 -11.24 13.21
CA LEU A 155 5.31 -10.36 13.92
C LEU A 155 4.50 -9.19 14.50
N LEU A 156 4.40 -9.10 15.84
CA LEU A 156 3.70 -8.03 16.55
C LEU A 156 4.72 -7.16 17.29
N ARG A 157 4.68 -5.86 17.04
CA ARG A 157 5.62 -4.89 17.63
C ARG A 157 4.93 -3.59 18.01
N GLY A 158 5.39 -2.95 19.06
CA GLY A 158 4.96 -1.63 19.49
C GLY A 158 5.64 -1.21 20.78
N ASP A 159 5.52 0.06 21.15
CA ASP A 159 6.25 0.66 22.26
C ASP A 159 5.69 0.24 23.63
N ASN A 160 4.38 0.06 23.72
CA ASN A 160 3.70 -0.27 24.97
C ASN A 160 3.24 -1.74 24.98
N GLU A 161 4.19 -2.64 25.24
CA GLU A 161 3.93 -4.09 25.26
C GLU A 161 2.79 -4.48 26.21
N THR A 162 2.70 -3.84 27.39
CA THR A 162 1.66 -4.13 28.37
C THR A 162 0.25 -3.81 27.86
N ALA A 163 0.08 -2.63 27.23
CA ALA A 163 -1.20 -2.23 26.65
C ALA A 163 -1.57 -3.11 25.44
N ILE A 164 -0.56 -3.48 24.63
CA ILE A 164 -0.75 -4.36 23.48
C ILE A 164 -1.16 -5.76 23.94
N ARG A 165 -0.49 -6.34 24.94
CA ARG A 165 -0.87 -7.64 25.50
C ARG A 165 -2.30 -7.61 26.08
N GLY A 166 -2.68 -6.53 26.75
CA GLY A 166 -4.04 -6.34 27.26
C GLY A 166 -5.08 -6.32 26.14
N LEU A 167 -4.77 -5.75 24.98
CA LEU A 167 -5.66 -5.74 23.81
C LEU A 167 -5.89 -7.13 23.21
N PHE A 168 -4.84 -7.97 23.11
CA PHE A 168 -4.90 -9.29 22.47
C PHE A 168 -5.29 -10.42 23.42
N ASN A 169 -5.25 -10.22 24.74
CA ASN A 169 -5.65 -11.22 25.74
C ASN A 169 -7.09 -11.05 26.26
N ASN A 170 -7.80 -10.02 25.82
CA ASN A 170 -9.22 -9.86 26.17
C ASN A 170 -10.06 -10.77 25.26
N GLU A 171 -10.31 -12.00 25.73
CA GLU A 171 -11.40 -12.86 25.28
C GLU A 171 -12.72 -12.52 26.00
#